data_641fe05412fb06e233e136edc4a7d689
#
_entry.id   641fe05412fb06e233e136edc4a7d689
#
_cell.length_a   1.000
_cell.length_b   1.000
_cell.length_c   1.000
_cell.angle_alpha   90.00
_cell.angle_beta   90.00
_cell.angle_gamma   90.00
#
_symmetry.space_group_name_H-M   'P 1'
#
loop_
_entity.id
_entity.type
_entity.pdbx_description
1 polymer ?
#
loop_
_entity_poly.entity_id
_entity_poly.type
_entity_poly.pdbx_seq_one_letter_code
_entity_poly.pdbx_strand_id
1 'polypeptide(L)'
;VAEDAAEKVVEKNHQPMEDTTERLIISNRTHEIVYNRRVGNHKRVSLSFEMLEAVKNLLAWYEEQPLFEPGEVSPKPVAEEDISRTYQITVLYSDKKSASYSGSFDKEGLPDNWADFISRVAAFFDTESLGEMFNARTFDRVTAREDEVVFCGVEILGMVGVRYYRCDDDVCLGDIVVVPTPAKKQNLDGQVVEIRRCKVTAIPKELQKAKDVLYTIKDKDAENHG
;
A
#
# COMPACT_ATOMS: atom_id res chain seq x y z
N VAL A 1 -23.41 31.32 9.17
CA VAL A 1 -23.61 29.87 9.48
C VAL A 1 -23.18 28.99 8.32
N ALA A 2 -23.16 29.51 7.06
CA ALA A 2 -22.74 28.76 5.88
C ALA A 2 -21.21 28.82 5.61
N GLU A 3 -20.52 29.87 6.08
CA GLU A 3 -19.06 30.02 5.93
C GLU A 3 -18.25 29.05 6.81
N ASP A 4 -18.76 28.76 8.01
CA ASP A 4 -18.09 27.84 8.96
C ASP A 4 -18.11 26.36 8.52
N ALA A 5 -19.04 25.98 7.65
CA ALA A 5 -19.14 24.63 7.13
C ALA A 5 -18.14 24.35 5.97
N ALA A 6 -17.82 25.38 5.17
CA ALA A 6 -16.88 25.25 4.07
C ALA A 6 -15.42 25.16 4.55
N GLU A 7 -15.06 25.88 5.60
CA GLU A 7 -13.73 25.87 6.21
C GLU A 7 -13.41 24.53 6.88
N LYS A 8 -14.38 23.91 7.56
CA LYS A 8 -14.21 22.57 8.15
C LYS A 8 -14.05 21.43 7.15
N VAL A 9 -14.55 21.56 5.93
CA VAL A 9 -14.41 20.55 4.88
C VAL A 9 -13.01 20.59 4.24
N VAL A 10 -12.39 21.78 4.15
CA VAL A 10 -11.03 21.93 3.60
C VAL A 10 -9.96 21.42 4.57
N GLU A 11 -10.12 21.61 5.88
CA GLU A 11 -9.19 21.07 6.88
C GLU A 11 -9.23 19.51 6.97
N LYS A 12 -10.35 18.87 6.66
CA LYS A 12 -10.44 17.41 6.67
C LYS A 12 -9.70 16.71 5.52
N ASN A 13 -9.43 17.40 4.43
CA ASN A 13 -8.70 16.86 3.27
C ASN A 13 -7.17 16.96 3.40
N HIS A 14 -6.67 17.57 4.48
CA HIS A 14 -5.23 17.71 4.77
C HIS A 14 -4.82 17.05 6.10
N GLN A 15 -5.59 16.07 6.58
CA GLN A 15 -5.11 15.25 7.69
C GLN A 15 -4.01 14.31 7.18
N PRO A 16 -2.85 14.26 7.85
CA PRO A 16 -1.84 13.24 7.58
C PRO A 16 -2.52 11.87 7.66
N MET A 17 -2.15 10.97 6.75
CA MET A 17 -2.68 9.60 6.75
C MET A 17 -2.62 9.07 8.18
N GLU A 18 -3.78 8.67 8.73
CA GLU A 18 -3.83 8.11 10.07
C GLU A 18 -2.87 6.93 10.16
N ASP A 19 -2.02 6.91 11.19
CA ASP A 19 -1.09 5.81 11.42
C ASP A 19 -1.83 4.47 11.37
N THR A 20 -1.54 3.68 10.35
CA THR A 20 -2.12 2.35 10.19
C THR A 20 -1.10 1.33 10.63
N THR A 21 -1.50 0.44 11.53
CA THR A 21 -0.70 -0.70 11.97
C THR A 21 -1.46 -1.98 11.66
N GLU A 22 -0.82 -2.88 10.96
CA GLU A 22 -1.33 -4.21 10.67
C GLU A 22 -0.43 -5.27 11.29
N ARG A 23 -1.02 -6.31 11.86
CA ARG A 23 -0.30 -7.39 12.51
C ARG A 23 -0.92 -8.72 12.16
N LEU A 24 -0.12 -9.62 11.61
CA LEU A 24 -0.47 -11.00 11.32
C LEU A 24 0.32 -11.91 12.28
N ILE A 25 -0.36 -12.87 12.89
CA ILE A 25 0.23 -13.90 13.76
C ILE A 25 -0.24 -15.25 13.25
N ILE A 26 0.69 -16.16 12.98
CA ILE A 26 0.41 -17.54 12.62
C ILE A 26 1.08 -18.41 13.69
N SER A 27 0.30 -19.23 14.37
CA SER A 27 0.76 -19.98 15.51
C SER A 27 0.43 -21.47 15.39
N ASN A 28 1.47 -22.29 15.29
CA ASN A 28 1.32 -23.74 15.37
C ASN A 28 0.92 -24.21 16.78
N ARG A 29 1.21 -23.42 17.81
CA ARG A 29 0.89 -23.77 19.20
C ARG A 29 -0.58 -23.66 19.52
N THR A 30 -1.23 -22.58 19.02
CA THR A 30 -2.67 -22.32 19.22
C THR A 30 -3.50 -22.76 18.03
N HIS A 31 -2.86 -23.16 16.91
CA HIS A 31 -3.49 -23.51 15.63
C HIS A 31 -4.34 -22.38 15.06
N GLU A 32 -3.88 -21.16 15.25
CA GLU A 32 -4.61 -19.94 14.88
C GLU A 32 -3.82 -19.09 13.88
N ILE A 33 -4.58 -18.42 13.02
CA ILE A 33 -4.13 -17.28 12.26
C ILE A 33 -4.91 -16.06 12.76
N VAL A 34 -4.21 -15.07 13.29
CA VAL A 34 -4.83 -13.85 13.84
C VAL A 34 -4.34 -12.65 13.05
N TYR A 35 -5.28 -11.89 12.52
CA TYR A 35 -5.01 -10.62 11.87
C TYR A 35 -5.63 -9.46 12.66
N ASN A 36 -4.82 -8.45 12.94
CA ASN A 36 -5.26 -7.24 13.61
C ASN A 36 -4.87 -6.03 12.78
N ARG A 37 -5.81 -5.12 12.57
CA ARG A 37 -5.60 -3.83 11.93
C ARG A 37 -6.07 -2.71 12.83
N ARG A 38 -5.23 -1.69 12.98
CA ARG A 38 -5.56 -0.46 13.70
C ARG A 38 -5.34 0.72 12.76
N VAL A 39 -6.33 1.60 12.65
CA VAL A 39 -6.25 2.85 11.90
C VAL A 39 -6.45 3.99 12.89
N GLY A 40 -5.42 4.78 13.11
CA GLY A 40 -5.40 5.83 14.12
C GLY A 40 -5.84 5.33 15.50
N ASN A 41 -6.62 6.14 16.20
CA ASN A 41 -7.15 5.80 17.52
C ASN A 41 -8.58 5.25 17.50
N HIS A 42 -9.23 5.20 16.35
CA HIS A 42 -10.69 5.06 16.28
C HIS A 42 -11.17 3.75 15.65
N LYS A 43 -10.40 3.10 14.78
CA LYS A 43 -10.84 1.89 14.09
C LYS A 43 -9.94 0.71 14.41
N ARG A 44 -10.55 -0.40 14.84
CA ARG A 44 -9.89 -1.69 15.02
C ARG A 44 -10.65 -2.77 14.27
N VAL A 45 -9.91 -3.63 13.60
CA VAL A 45 -10.40 -4.88 13.03
C VAL A 45 -9.56 -6.00 13.66
N SER A 46 -10.22 -7.06 14.12
CA SER A 46 -9.55 -8.26 14.62
C SER A 46 -10.26 -9.47 14.03
N LEU A 47 -9.52 -10.27 13.27
CA LEU A 47 -10.00 -11.49 12.66
C LEU A 47 -9.17 -12.65 13.21
N SER A 48 -9.79 -13.77 13.51
CA SER A 48 -9.09 -14.99 13.87
C SER A 48 -9.68 -16.18 13.14
N PHE A 49 -8.80 -17.08 12.74
CA PHE A 49 -9.14 -18.34 12.11
C PHE A 49 -8.43 -19.47 12.86
N GLU A 50 -9.19 -20.44 13.34
CA GLU A 50 -8.67 -21.58 14.09
C GLU A 50 -9.02 -22.86 13.34
N MET A 51 -8.01 -23.55 12.80
CA MET A 51 -8.13 -24.86 12.19
C MET A 51 -6.78 -25.55 12.13
N LEU A 52 -6.60 -26.60 12.92
CA LEU A 52 -5.36 -27.34 13.08
C LEU A 52 -4.69 -27.74 11.75
N GLU A 53 -5.42 -28.40 10.87
CA GLU A 53 -4.86 -28.93 9.63
C GLU A 53 -4.52 -27.81 8.64
N ALA A 54 -5.33 -26.77 8.56
CA ALA A 54 -5.07 -25.63 7.67
C ALA A 54 -3.83 -24.84 8.09
N VAL A 55 -3.67 -24.59 9.39
CA VAL A 55 -2.49 -23.89 9.92
C VAL A 55 -1.23 -24.75 9.75
N LYS A 56 -1.30 -26.06 10.02
CA LYS A 56 -0.19 -26.99 9.77
C LYS A 56 0.24 -27.00 8.30
N ASN A 57 -0.72 -27.07 7.37
CA ASN A 57 -0.43 -27.07 5.94
C ASN A 57 0.20 -25.75 5.48
N LEU A 58 -0.25 -24.62 6.02
CA LEU A 58 0.36 -23.32 5.73
C LEU A 58 1.80 -23.25 6.26
N LEU A 59 2.04 -23.72 7.47
CA LEU A 59 3.39 -23.72 8.06
C LEU A 59 4.33 -24.72 7.38
N ALA A 60 3.84 -25.89 6.96
CA ALA A 60 4.61 -26.84 6.17
C ALA A 60 5.01 -26.24 4.81
N TRP A 61 4.09 -25.55 4.13
CA TRP A 61 4.42 -24.82 2.94
C TRP A 61 5.48 -23.72 3.19
N TYR A 62 5.37 -22.99 4.31
CA TYR A 62 6.35 -21.97 4.68
C TYR A 62 7.74 -22.58 4.95
N GLU A 63 7.82 -23.76 5.53
CA GLU A 63 9.10 -24.48 5.73
C GLU A 63 9.78 -24.86 4.40
N GLU A 64 8.98 -25.17 3.36
CA GLU A 64 9.47 -25.47 2.01
C GLU A 64 9.85 -24.21 1.22
N GLN A 65 9.16 -23.11 1.48
CA GLN A 65 9.33 -21.82 0.78
C GLN A 65 9.35 -20.66 1.79
N PRO A 66 10.39 -20.55 2.60
CA PRO A 66 10.47 -19.50 3.62
C PRO A 66 10.58 -18.12 2.96
N LEU A 67 10.03 -17.10 3.63
CA LEU A 67 10.21 -15.70 3.20
C LEU A 67 11.68 -15.28 3.26
N PHE A 68 12.44 -15.86 4.18
CA PHE A 68 13.86 -15.61 4.34
C PHE A 68 14.58 -16.92 4.65
N GLU A 69 15.74 -17.12 4.05
CA GLU A 69 16.58 -18.27 4.35
C GLU A 69 17.18 -18.17 5.76
N PRO A 70 17.34 -19.29 6.47
CA PRO A 70 17.94 -19.29 7.79
C PRO A 70 19.37 -18.69 7.78
N GLY A 71 19.56 -17.61 8.54
CA GLY A 71 20.84 -16.90 8.61
C GLY A 71 21.00 -15.78 7.57
N GLU A 72 20.02 -15.56 6.73
CA GLU A 72 19.97 -14.41 5.86
C GLU A 72 19.90 -13.11 6.69
N VAL A 73 20.71 -12.14 6.32
CA VAL A 73 20.62 -10.80 6.89
C VAL A 73 19.47 -10.10 6.16
N SER A 74 18.67 -9.33 6.86
CA SER A 74 17.60 -8.50 6.24
C SER A 74 18.10 -7.89 4.93
N PRO A 75 17.41 -8.12 3.81
CA PRO A 75 17.94 -7.88 2.48
C PRO A 75 18.35 -6.43 2.22
N LYS A 76 17.76 -5.50 2.93
CA LYS A 76 18.25 -4.11 3.00
C LYS A 76 17.96 -3.60 4.41
N PRO A 77 18.98 -3.23 5.21
CA PRO A 77 18.72 -2.47 6.40
C PRO A 77 17.92 -1.24 5.98
N VAL A 78 16.87 -0.91 6.72
CA VAL A 78 16.16 0.37 6.57
C VAL A 78 17.19 1.45 6.94
N ALA A 79 17.98 1.85 5.96
CA ALA A 79 19.09 2.78 6.16
C ALA A 79 18.65 4.24 6.15
N GLU A 80 17.39 4.49 5.82
CA GLU A 80 16.85 5.84 5.65
C GLU A 80 15.61 5.96 6.51
N GLU A 81 15.61 6.93 7.42
CA GLU A 81 14.47 7.32 8.27
C GLU A 81 13.25 7.80 7.45
N ASP A 82 13.42 7.93 6.15
CA ASP A 82 12.50 8.53 5.19
C ASP A 82 11.47 7.54 4.59
N ILE A 83 11.50 6.27 5.01
CA ILE A 83 10.57 5.27 4.48
C ILE A 83 9.29 5.27 5.30
N SER A 84 8.23 5.81 4.75
CA SER A 84 6.91 5.95 5.41
C SER A 84 6.20 4.63 5.71
N ARG A 85 6.59 3.52 5.02
CA ARG A 85 6.01 2.20 5.19
C ARG A 85 7.10 1.18 5.42
N THR A 86 7.03 0.51 6.57
CA THR A 86 8.00 -0.51 6.97
C THR A 86 7.31 -1.78 7.41
N TYR A 87 8.03 -2.90 7.34
CA TYR A 87 7.60 -4.16 7.93
C TYR A 87 8.63 -4.69 8.93
N GLN A 88 8.15 -5.53 9.82
CA GLN A 88 8.96 -6.39 10.65
C GLN A 88 8.34 -7.80 10.67
N ILE A 89 9.14 -8.80 10.31
CA ILE A 89 8.76 -10.21 10.39
C ILE A 89 9.63 -10.88 11.44
N THR A 90 8.99 -11.57 12.41
CA THR A 90 9.69 -12.35 13.41
C THR A 90 9.25 -13.81 13.31
N VAL A 91 10.21 -14.68 13.08
CA VAL A 91 10.01 -16.14 13.04
C VAL A 91 10.50 -16.73 14.36
N LEU A 92 9.63 -17.47 15.03
CA LEU A 92 9.94 -18.19 16.26
C LEU A 92 9.99 -19.68 15.95
N TYR A 93 11.16 -20.27 16.12
CA TYR A 93 11.39 -21.69 15.89
C TYR A 93 11.06 -22.54 17.13
N SER A 94 10.80 -23.82 16.90
CA SER A 94 10.47 -24.78 17.97
C SER A 94 11.58 -24.96 19.02
N ASP A 95 12.84 -24.73 18.64
CA ASP A 95 14.02 -24.77 19.52
C ASP A 95 14.22 -23.45 20.32
N LYS A 96 13.22 -22.59 20.35
CA LYS A 96 13.20 -21.26 21.02
C LYS A 96 14.14 -20.22 20.40
N LYS A 97 14.76 -20.50 19.28
CA LYS A 97 15.46 -19.45 18.52
C LYS A 97 14.45 -18.54 17.84
N SER A 98 14.88 -17.34 17.55
CA SER A 98 14.10 -16.37 16.78
C SER A 98 14.99 -15.69 15.75
N ALA A 99 14.39 -15.37 14.60
CA ALA A 99 14.98 -14.50 13.60
C ALA A 99 14.02 -13.34 13.34
N SER A 100 14.55 -12.15 13.17
CA SER A 100 13.75 -10.95 12.84
C SER A 100 14.32 -10.29 11.61
N TYR A 101 13.43 -9.94 10.71
CA TYR A 101 13.72 -9.29 9.44
C TYR A 101 12.89 -8.01 9.35
N SER A 102 13.43 -6.96 8.76
CA SER A 102 12.74 -5.68 8.60
C SER A 102 13.18 -5.00 7.31
N GLY A 103 12.31 -4.18 6.75
CA GLY A 103 12.58 -3.48 5.51
C GLY A 103 11.46 -2.50 5.16
N SER A 104 11.57 -1.90 3.97
CA SER A 104 10.47 -1.13 3.40
C SER A 104 9.34 -2.05 2.94
N PHE A 105 8.10 -1.61 3.15
CA PHE A 105 6.91 -2.34 2.71
C PHE A 105 6.56 -1.97 1.26
N ASP A 106 7.40 -2.41 0.34
CA ASP A 106 7.30 -2.20 -1.09
C ASP A 106 7.97 -3.35 -1.87
N LYS A 107 7.91 -3.30 -3.20
CA LYS A 107 8.47 -4.30 -4.09
C LYS A 107 9.98 -4.51 -3.93
N GLU A 108 10.73 -3.48 -3.52
CA GLU A 108 12.18 -3.57 -3.36
C GLU A 108 12.61 -4.10 -1.99
N GLY A 109 11.78 -3.88 -0.95
CA GLY A 109 12.10 -4.24 0.42
C GLY A 109 11.50 -5.56 0.89
N LEU A 110 10.41 -6.01 0.28
CA LEU A 110 9.75 -7.27 0.60
C LEU A 110 10.45 -8.46 -0.07
N PRO A 111 10.39 -9.67 0.52
CA PRO A 111 10.91 -10.88 -0.12
C PRO A 111 10.11 -11.25 -1.38
N ASP A 112 10.78 -11.89 -2.36
CA ASP A 112 10.21 -12.19 -3.67
C ASP A 112 8.95 -13.06 -3.61
N ASN A 113 8.84 -13.95 -2.61
CA ASN A 113 7.70 -14.84 -2.41
C ASN A 113 6.61 -14.25 -1.49
N TRP A 114 6.70 -12.96 -1.14
CA TRP A 114 5.69 -12.27 -0.30
C TRP A 114 4.28 -12.38 -0.83
N ALA A 115 4.09 -12.15 -2.13
CA ALA A 115 2.78 -12.19 -2.77
C ALA A 115 2.10 -13.56 -2.65
N ASP A 116 2.86 -14.64 -2.85
CA ASP A 116 2.38 -16.02 -2.70
C ASP A 116 2.02 -16.33 -1.24
N PHE A 117 2.88 -15.94 -0.31
CA PHE A 117 2.63 -16.13 1.12
C PHE A 117 1.34 -15.42 1.55
N ILE A 118 1.22 -14.12 1.25
CA ILE A 118 0.08 -13.34 1.72
C ILE A 118 -1.23 -13.75 1.05
N SER A 119 -1.20 -14.18 -0.22
CA SER A 119 -2.35 -14.72 -0.92
C SER A 119 -2.90 -16.00 -0.26
N ARG A 120 -2.01 -16.88 0.20
CA ARG A 120 -2.40 -18.09 0.94
C ARG A 120 -3.03 -17.76 2.29
N VAL A 121 -2.48 -16.75 2.98
CA VAL A 121 -3.05 -16.28 4.24
C VAL A 121 -4.40 -15.61 4.03
N ALA A 122 -4.55 -14.81 2.98
CA ALA A 122 -5.81 -14.13 2.65
C ALA A 122 -6.97 -15.13 2.43
N ALA A 123 -6.69 -16.33 1.93
CA ALA A 123 -7.70 -17.35 1.69
C ALA A 123 -8.42 -17.86 2.96
N PHE A 124 -7.89 -17.54 4.15
CA PHE A 124 -8.53 -17.89 5.43
C PHE A 124 -9.49 -16.83 5.94
N PHE A 125 -9.51 -15.64 5.33
CA PHE A 125 -10.28 -14.52 5.79
C PHE A 125 -11.26 -14.01 4.72
N ASP A 126 -12.30 -13.33 5.17
CA ASP A 126 -13.11 -12.52 4.29
C ASP A 126 -12.31 -11.29 3.83
N THR A 127 -12.19 -11.10 2.52
CA THR A 127 -11.31 -10.10 1.90
C THR A 127 -11.71 -8.66 2.18
N GLU A 128 -13.00 -8.40 2.44
CA GLU A 128 -13.52 -7.03 2.66
C GLU A 128 -12.92 -6.32 3.89
N SER A 129 -12.46 -7.10 4.87
CA SER A 129 -11.90 -6.55 6.12
C SER A 129 -10.38 -6.45 6.12
N LEU A 130 -9.71 -6.93 5.07
CA LEU A 130 -8.27 -6.94 4.97
C LEU A 130 -7.71 -5.56 4.60
N GLY A 131 -6.50 -5.28 5.04
CA GLY A 131 -5.85 -4.00 4.83
C GLY A 131 -4.75 -4.02 3.78
N GLU A 132 -3.83 -3.06 3.89
CA GLU A 132 -2.75 -2.84 2.93
C GLU A 132 -1.78 -4.01 2.85
N MET A 133 -1.59 -4.76 3.94
CA MET A 133 -0.75 -5.96 3.97
C MET A 133 -1.15 -6.99 2.90
N PHE A 134 -2.43 -7.05 2.53
CA PHE A 134 -3.00 -7.97 1.56
C PHE A 134 -3.27 -7.34 0.19
N ASN A 135 -3.01 -6.04 0.04
CA ASN A 135 -3.30 -5.32 -1.19
C ASN A 135 -2.07 -5.25 -2.09
N ALA A 136 -2.08 -5.99 -3.21
CA ALA A 136 -1.00 -6.01 -4.19
C ALA A 136 -0.64 -4.61 -4.72
N ARG A 137 -1.61 -3.71 -4.84
CA ARG A 137 -1.36 -2.31 -5.25
C ARG A 137 -0.46 -1.56 -4.26
N THR A 138 -0.42 -1.96 -3.01
CA THR A 138 0.42 -1.35 -1.98
C THR A 138 1.82 -1.96 -1.96
N PHE A 139 1.94 -3.28 -2.00
CA PHE A 139 3.23 -3.94 -1.80
C PHE A 139 3.96 -4.29 -3.11
N ASP A 140 3.29 -4.39 -4.27
CA ASP A 140 3.93 -4.67 -5.57
C ASP A 140 4.34 -3.38 -6.31
N ARG A 141 4.63 -2.33 -5.60
CA ARG A 141 5.12 -1.05 -6.13
C ARG A 141 6.35 -0.59 -5.39
N VAL A 142 7.10 0.32 -6.01
CA VAL A 142 8.21 1.02 -5.37
C VAL A 142 7.66 2.25 -4.67
N THR A 143 7.95 2.42 -3.38
CA THR A 143 7.55 3.61 -2.61
C THR A 143 8.45 4.80 -2.94
N ALA A 144 7.89 5.99 -3.13
CA ALA A 144 8.66 7.20 -3.32
C ALA A 144 9.37 7.59 -2.02
N ARG A 145 10.59 8.15 -2.15
CA ARG A 145 11.37 8.68 -1.04
C ARG A 145 10.99 10.13 -0.75
N GLU A 146 11.33 10.66 0.42
CA GLU A 146 11.05 12.04 0.78
C GLU A 146 11.65 13.07 -0.19
N ASP A 147 12.82 12.76 -0.78
CA ASP A 147 13.46 13.62 -1.78
C ASP A 147 12.90 13.44 -3.20
N GLU A 148 11.85 12.63 -3.38
CA GLU A 148 11.21 12.35 -4.66
C GLU A 148 9.81 12.95 -4.76
N VAL A 149 9.43 13.28 -5.99
CA VAL A 149 8.08 13.69 -6.38
C VAL A 149 7.57 12.70 -7.41
N VAL A 150 6.33 12.28 -7.23
CA VAL A 150 5.67 11.35 -8.15
C VAL A 150 4.84 12.13 -9.16
N PHE A 151 4.96 11.73 -10.41
CA PHE A 151 4.16 12.22 -11.51
C PHE A 151 3.46 11.06 -12.20
N CYS A 152 2.21 11.23 -12.54
CA CYS A 152 1.47 10.31 -13.39
C CYS A 152 1.26 10.90 -14.78
N GLY A 153 1.49 10.08 -15.80
CA GLY A 153 1.06 10.34 -17.17
C GLY A 153 -0.38 9.88 -17.34
N VAL A 154 -1.26 10.77 -17.73
CA VAL A 154 -2.72 10.54 -17.80
C VAL A 154 -3.20 10.68 -19.23
N GLU A 155 -3.92 9.67 -19.71
CA GLU A 155 -4.71 9.75 -20.95
C GLU A 155 -6.13 10.18 -20.61
N ILE A 156 -6.57 11.27 -21.24
CA ILE A 156 -7.90 11.86 -21.04
C ILE A 156 -8.73 11.61 -22.29
N LEU A 157 -9.92 11.03 -22.12
CA LEU A 157 -10.81 10.73 -23.23
C LEU A 157 -11.13 12.00 -24.05
N GLY A 158 -10.93 11.93 -25.36
CA GLY A 158 -11.13 13.05 -26.29
C GLY A 158 -9.97 14.06 -26.34
N MET A 159 -8.85 13.78 -25.69
CA MET A 159 -7.61 14.54 -25.82
C MET A 159 -6.50 13.68 -26.45
N VAL A 160 -5.65 14.31 -27.26
CA VAL A 160 -4.51 13.61 -27.88
C VAL A 160 -3.29 13.70 -26.97
N GLY A 161 -2.67 12.56 -26.73
CA GLY A 161 -1.41 12.41 -26.00
C GLY A 161 -1.54 12.37 -24.49
N VAL A 162 -0.46 11.93 -23.85
CA VAL A 162 -0.34 11.82 -22.39
C VAL A 162 -0.04 13.19 -21.79
N ARG A 163 -0.68 13.51 -20.68
CA ARG A 163 -0.45 14.72 -19.90
C ARG A 163 0.04 14.35 -18.52
N TYR A 164 1.04 15.06 -18.03
CA TYR A 164 1.64 14.77 -16.74
C TYR A 164 1.07 15.64 -15.63
N TYR A 165 0.76 15.00 -14.51
CA TYR A 165 0.29 15.61 -13.27
C TYR A 165 1.12 15.11 -12.11
N ARG A 166 1.30 15.95 -11.09
CA ARG A 166 1.86 15.49 -9.83
C ARG A 166 0.78 14.69 -9.10
N CYS A 167 1.14 13.58 -8.52
CA CYS A 167 0.21 12.72 -7.80
C CYS A 167 0.82 12.20 -6.50
N ASP A 168 -0.04 11.65 -5.65
CA ASP A 168 0.39 10.94 -4.45
C ASP A 168 1.02 9.59 -4.79
N ASP A 169 1.81 9.07 -3.87
CA ASP A 169 2.54 7.82 -4.07
C ASP A 169 1.63 6.57 -4.11
N ASP A 170 0.36 6.70 -3.74
CA ASP A 170 -0.62 5.61 -3.80
C ASP A 170 -1.32 5.46 -5.16
N VAL A 171 -1.05 6.37 -6.11
CA VAL A 171 -1.57 6.30 -7.47
C VAL A 171 -0.83 5.22 -8.26
N CYS A 172 -1.58 4.33 -8.90
CA CYS A 172 -1.08 3.19 -9.65
C CYS A 172 -1.43 3.28 -11.14
N LEU A 173 -0.69 2.49 -11.96
CA LEU A 173 -1.05 2.31 -13.38
C LEU A 173 -2.46 1.74 -13.48
N GLY A 174 -3.25 2.29 -14.41
CA GLY A 174 -4.64 1.89 -14.64
C GLY A 174 -5.66 2.63 -13.78
N ASP A 175 -5.23 3.38 -12.76
CA ASP A 175 -6.15 4.18 -11.95
C ASP A 175 -6.85 5.26 -12.77
N ILE A 176 -8.09 5.54 -12.40
CA ILE A 176 -8.81 6.69 -12.92
C ILE A 176 -8.61 7.86 -11.96
N VAL A 177 -8.07 8.94 -12.46
CA VAL A 177 -7.79 10.15 -11.70
C VAL A 177 -8.57 11.33 -12.26
N VAL A 178 -8.97 12.23 -11.37
CA VAL A 178 -9.60 13.49 -11.77
C VAL A 178 -8.55 14.59 -11.81
N VAL A 179 -8.41 15.21 -12.95
CA VAL A 179 -7.36 16.20 -13.23
C VAL A 179 -7.91 17.53 -13.70
N PRO A 180 -7.28 18.67 -13.34
CA PRO A 180 -7.67 19.99 -13.80
C PRO A 180 -7.18 20.24 -15.23
N THR A 181 -8.04 20.69 -16.12
CA THR A 181 -7.63 21.08 -17.47
C THR A 181 -7.49 22.60 -17.62
N PRO A 182 -6.42 23.08 -18.29
CA PRO A 182 -6.19 24.51 -18.43
C PRO A 182 -7.25 25.23 -19.27
N ALA A 183 -7.76 24.56 -20.32
CA ALA A 183 -8.56 25.20 -21.38
C ALA A 183 -10.05 25.31 -21.06
N LYS A 184 -10.59 24.49 -20.16
CA LYS A 184 -12.05 24.39 -20.01
C LYS A 184 -12.57 24.76 -18.62
N LYS A 185 -11.71 25.10 -17.67
CA LYS A 185 -12.08 25.27 -16.23
C LYS A 185 -12.93 24.09 -15.69
N GLN A 186 -12.77 22.92 -16.26
CA GLN A 186 -13.47 21.69 -15.90
C GLN A 186 -12.44 20.64 -15.47
N ASN A 187 -12.83 19.87 -14.50
CA ASN A 187 -12.09 18.68 -14.13
C ASN A 187 -12.49 17.55 -15.08
N LEU A 188 -11.54 16.75 -15.50
CA LEU A 188 -11.78 15.61 -16.39
C LEU A 188 -11.18 14.34 -15.77
N ASP A 189 -11.86 13.24 -16.06
CA ASP A 189 -11.38 11.92 -15.72
C ASP A 189 -10.35 11.47 -16.75
N GLY A 190 -9.31 10.80 -16.29
CA GLY A 190 -8.31 10.21 -17.16
C GLY A 190 -7.68 8.99 -16.52
N GLN A 191 -7.20 8.09 -17.36
CA GLN A 191 -6.53 6.86 -16.94
C GLN A 191 -5.03 7.09 -16.80
N VAL A 192 -4.47 6.62 -15.71
CA VAL A 192 -3.02 6.64 -15.48
C VAL A 192 -2.35 5.56 -16.33
N VAL A 193 -1.48 5.99 -17.24
CA VAL A 193 -0.76 5.12 -18.18
C VAL A 193 0.74 5.07 -17.93
N GLU A 194 1.26 5.96 -17.09
CA GLU A 194 2.67 6.03 -16.75
C GLU A 194 2.85 6.60 -15.34
N ILE A 195 3.85 6.12 -14.60
CA ILE A 195 4.30 6.68 -13.31
C ILE A 195 5.78 7.03 -13.43
N ARG A 196 6.15 8.26 -13.04
CA ARG A 196 7.53 8.74 -12.98
C ARG A 196 7.85 9.23 -11.60
N ARG A 197 8.97 8.80 -11.06
CA ARG A 197 9.56 9.34 -9.81
C ARG A 197 10.76 10.19 -10.17
N CYS A 198 10.80 11.41 -9.69
CA CYS A 198 11.87 12.37 -9.96
C CYS A 198 12.37 12.95 -8.65
N LYS A 199 13.68 13.05 -8.48
CA LYS A 199 14.23 13.80 -7.34
C LYS A 199 13.77 15.25 -7.41
N VAL A 200 13.39 15.82 -6.27
CA VAL A 200 12.96 17.24 -6.15
C VAL A 200 13.99 18.18 -6.79
N THR A 201 15.28 17.85 -6.65
CA THR A 201 16.40 18.63 -7.21
C THR A 201 16.61 18.44 -8.71
N ALA A 202 15.96 17.44 -9.35
CA ALA A 202 16.19 17.06 -10.73
C ALA A 202 14.90 16.82 -11.52
N ILE A 203 13.86 17.62 -11.25
CA ILE A 203 12.59 17.53 -11.98
C ILE A 203 12.78 18.01 -13.42
N PRO A 204 12.46 17.19 -14.44
CA PRO A 204 12.51 17.57 -15.84
C PRO A 204 11.68 18.84 -16.13
N LYS A 205 12.15 19.67 -17.07
CA LYS A 205 11.52 20.97 -17.39
C LYS A 205 10.04 20.83 -17.77
N GLU A 206 9.69 19.78 -18.48
CA GLU A 206 8.31 19.46 -18.89
C GLU A 206 7.38 19.15 -17.72
N LEU A 207 7.92 18.64 -16.59
CA LEU A 207 7.17 18.29 -15.40
C LEU A 207 7.10 19.43 -14.35
N GLN A 208 7.98 20.43 -14.43
CA GLN A 208 8.05 21.51 -13.44
C GLN A 208 6.75 22.34 -13.31
N LYS A 209 5.93 22.36 -14.36
CA LYS A 209 4.64 23.06 -14.39
C LYS A 209 3.44 22.13 -14.28
N ALA A 210 3.67 20.85 -14.00
CA ALA A 210 2.60 19.88 -13.82
C ALA A 210 1.71 20.32 -12.64
N LYS A 211 0.41 20.27 -12.85
CA LYS A 211 -0.60 20.50 -11.80
C LYS A 211 -0.77 19.21 -10.99
N ASP A 212 -1.37 19.35 -9.84
CA ASP A 212 -1.68 18.19 -9.00
C ASP A 212 -2.93 17.46 -9.52
N VAL A 213 -2.96 16.13 -9.35
CA VAL A 213 -4.17 15.33 -9.42
C VAL A 213 -5.11 15.82 -8.31
N LEU A 214 -6.39 15.93 -8.58
CA LEU A 214 -7.36 16.39 -7.57
C LEU A 214 -7.75 15.26 -6.63
N TYR A 215 -8.03 14.09 -7.18
CA TYR A 215 -8.28 12.85 -6.43
C TYR A 215 -8.28 11.65 -7.37
N THR A 216 -8.12 10.47 -6.80
CA THR A 216 -8.23 9.17 -7.50
C THR A 216 -9.65 8.65 -7.30
N ILE A 217 -10.30 8.23 -8.38
CA ILE A 217 -11.56 7.49 -8.30
C ILE A 217 -11.18 6.06 -7.94
N LYS A 218 -11.18 5.75 -6.66
CA LYS A 218 -11.08 4.36 -6.18
C LYS A 218 -12.46 3.74 -6.41
N ASP A 219 -12.52 2.58 -7.06
CA ASP A 219 -13.77 1.90 -7.39
C ASP A 219 -14.74 1.93 -6.21
N LYS A 220 -15.79 2.77 -6.33
CA LYS A 220 -16.93 2.76 -5.41
C LYS A 220 -17.87 1.60 -5.68
N ASP A 221 -17.58 0.79 -6.70
CA ASP A 221 -18.47 -0.28 -7.16
C ASP A 221 -18.35 -1.58 -6.34
N ALA A 222 -17.43 -1.65 -5.37
CA ALA A 222 -17.39 -2.76 -4.42
C ALA A 222 -18.38 -2.63 -3.24
N GLU A 223 -19.00 -1.45 -3.05
CA GLU A 223 -19.92 -1.22 -1.92
C GLU A 223 -21.42 -1.36 -2.26
N ASN A 224 -21.79 -1.60 -3.53
CA ASN A 224 -23.21 -1.58 -3.97
C ASN A 224 -23.77 -2.89 -4.53
N HIS A 225 -23.10 -4.02 -4.31
CA HIS A 225 -23.66 -5.34 -4.62
C HIS A 225 -23.61 -6.23 -3.37
N GLY A 226 -24.42 -5.85 -2.38
CA GLY A 226 -24.77 -6.64 -1.21
C GLY A 226 -26.27 -6.66 -1.03
#